data_d26293584d7d9918d0ca32ddb268ec75
#
_entry.id   d26293584d7d9918d0ca32ddb268ec75
#
_cell.length_a   1.000
_cell.length_b   1.000
_cell.length_c   1.000
_cell.angle_alpha   90.00
_cell.angle_beta   90.00
_cell.angle_gamma   90.00
#
_symmetry.space_group_name_H-M   'P 1'
#
loop_
_entity.id
_entity.type
_entity.pdbx_description
1 polymer ?
#
loop_
_entity_poly.entity_id
_entity_poly.type
_entity_poly.pdbx_seq_one_letter_code
_entity_poly.pdbx_strand_id
1 'polypeptide(L)'
;MVAFLAYGLLIFRLGFYWDELPITWIRYQLGSEALTRYFSTNRPVWGMLHQLTTRILPQVPAYWQIFAFLWRWLGAVVVYAIVARLWKGKPQSALGVALLFLVYPGFNQNSAAYLYSHFYIVLFFFLCSLLCMLQAMDSPKRYWAWTVAGILFSALNLWMMEYFYVLELVRVGVILVALRDESLTLRERIMRTLTLWLPYLGVFILSVLFRLFVFNNQVYGMGLTSQLKSAPIETLRKLAQSILFTLRLVLKDAWLQMLVLPDVADFRSVMNIYYLVIAAVILIATAGFLFMRRDELQTTRKNVIDASWIVGLGLLAVFLSGWPFWLIGFTPSLAWPANRFTLSFAFGVSLIFGGLIGLIPWEKLRIVLLVTLVSLAAGRQYLSARDYQQDWEIQKDLFWQMTWRAPGLKPNTLVLLNEGALDYYADNSLSSALNWIYAPDNHTDQIEYVLFYPTTRLKNALPELSTGIPIYYDYLAG
;
A
#
# COMPACT_ATOMS: atom_id res chain seq x y z
N MET A 1 -2.73 -3.35 -20.14
CA MET A 1 -2.84 -4.83 -20.17
C MET A 1 -2.43 -5.46 -18.83
N VAL A 2 -1.16 -5.40 -18.39
CA VAL A 2 -0.70 -6.05 -17.13
C VAL A 2 -1.58 -5.65 -15.93
N ALA A 3 -1.84 -4.36 -15.73
CA ALA A 3 -2.73 -3.89 -14.67
C ALA A 3 -4.12 -4.54 -14.72
N PHE A 4 -4.72 -4.61 -15.89
CA PHE A 4 -6.05 -5.20 -16.07
C PHE A 4 -6.07 -6.70 -15.78
N LEU A 5 -5.06 -7.44 -16.25
CA LEU A 5 -4.96 -8.88 -16.00
C LEU A 5 -4.68 -9.20 -14.53
N ALA A 6 -3.89 -8.36 -13.83
CA ALA A 6 -3.60 -8.55 -12.42
C ALA A 6 -4.77 -8.17 -11.49
N TYR A 7 -5.56 -7.14 -11.84
CA TYR A 7 -6.51 -6.51 -10.92
C TYR A 7 -7.91 -6.27 -11.50
N GLY A 8 -8.07 -6.34 -12.83
CA GLY A 8 -9.30 -5.92 -13.51
C GLY A 8 -10.35 -7.03 -13.64
N LEU A 9 -9.93 -8.30 -13.68
CA LEU A 9 -10.80 -9.41 -14.07
C LEU A 9 -11.93 -9.70 -13.07
N LEU A 10 -11.72 -9.43 -11.79
CA LEU A 10 -12.66 -9.73 -10.71
C LEU A 10 -13.38 -8.50 -10.15
N ILE A 11 -13.21 -7.31 -10.73
CA ILE A 11 -13.77 -6.04 -10.25
C ILE A 11 -15.25 -6.15 -9.86
N PHE A 12 -16.07 -6.79 -10.69
CA PHE A 12 -17.51 -6.93 -10.46
C PHE A 12 -17.90 -8.07 -9.51
N ARG A 13 -16.94 -8.81 -9.00
CA ARG A 13 -17.15 -9.94 -8.07
C ARG A 13 -16.59 -9.69 -6.68
N LEU A 14 -15.96 -8.56 -6.46
CA LEU A 14 -15.37 -8.14 -5.20
C LEU A 14 -16.34 -7.28 -4.40
N GLY A 15 -16.23 -7.34 -3.07
CA GLY A 15 -17.11 -6.68 -2.11
C GLY A 15 -16.45 -5.56 -1.33
N PHE A 16 -16.98 -5.34 -0.13
CA PHE A 16 -16.38 -4.54 0.94
C PHE A 16 -15.85 -5.44 2.04
N TYR A 17 -14.69 -5.13 2.55
CA TYR A 17 -13.96 -5.97 3.51
C TYR A 17 -13.47 -5.14 4.68
N TRP A 18 -13.34 -5.78 5.84
CA TRP A 18 -12.68 -5.23 7.01
C TRP A 18 -13.13 -3.79 7.33
N ASP A 19 -12.18 -2.84 7.50
CA ASP A 19 -12.46 -1.42 7.82
C ASP A 19 -13.36 -0.70 6.81
N GLU A 20 -13.57 -1.26 5.63
CA GLU A 20 -14.48 -0.68 4.64
C GLU A 20 -15.94 -0.75 5.08
N LEU A 21 -16.33 -1.82 5.79
CA LEU A 21 -17.71 -2.00 6.26
C LEU A 21 -18.12 -0.91 7.27
N PRO A 22 -17.37 -0.62 8.34
CA PRO A 22 -17.72 0.50 9.22
C PRO A 22 -17.71 1.85 8.53
N ILE A 23 -16.75 2.10 7.62
CA ILE A 23 -16.69 3.38 6.90
C ILE A 23 -17.88 3.55 5.95
N THR A 24 -18.27 2.49 5.23
CA THR A 24 -19.45 2.50 4.35
C THR A 24 -20.74 2.59 5.16
N TRP A 25 -20.85 1.93 6.30
CA TRP A 25 -21.97 2.03 7.21
C TRP A 25 -22.13 3.46 7.76
N ILE A 26 -21.05 4.09 8.27
CA ILE A 26 -21.04 5.49 8.70
C ILE A 26 -21.54 6.40 7.58
N ARG A 27 -21.05 6.19 6.36
CA ARG A 27 -21.51 6.96 5.19
C ARG A 27 -22.99 6.77 4.91
N TYR A 28 -23.52 5.57 5.03
CA TYR A 28 -24.92 5.24 4.81
C TYR A 28 -25.82 5.87 5.87
N GLN A 29 -25.49 5.68 7.15
CA GLN A 29 -26.31 6.10 8.30
C GLN A 29 -26.20 7.60 8.60
N LEU A 30 -24.98 8.15 8.57
CA LEU A 30 -24.68 9.49 9.09
C LEU A 30 -24.26 10.48 7.99
N GLY A 31 -24.15 10.02 6.74
CA GLY A 31 -23.72 10.84 5.61
C GLY A 31 -22.20 10.99 5.49
N SER A 32 -21.75 11.53 4.35
CA SER A 32 -20.31 11.69 4.04
C SER A 32 -19.58 12.62 5.01
N GLU A 33 -20.28 13.56 5.62
CA GLU A 33 -19.68 14.55 6.57
C GLU A 33 -19.22 13.90 7.87
N ALA A 34 -19.88 12.83 8.29
CA ALA A 34 -19.51 12.07 9.47
C ALA A 34 -18.10 11.44 9.35
N LEU A 35 -17.63 11.17 8.15
CA LEU A 35 -16.29 10.61 7.92
C LEU A 35 -15.18 11.59 8.31
N THR A 36 -15.35 12.89 8.08
CA THR A 36 -14.38 13.89 8.56
C THR A 36 -14.29 13.89 10.09
N ARG A 37 -15.43 13.72 10.79
CA ARG A 37 -15.48 13.61 12.25
C ARG A 37 -14.86 12.29 12.73
N TYR A 38 -15.17 11.18 12.06
CA TYR A 38 -14.62 9.85 12.38
C TYR A 38 -13.09 9.82 12.32
N PHE A 39 -12.49 10.44 11.31
CA PHE A 39 -11.04 10.50 11.16
C PHE A 39 -10.36 11.68 11.88
N SER A 40 -11.11 12.55 12.57
CA SER A 40 -10.57 13.76 13.20
C SER A 40 -9.54 13.46 14.30
N THR A 41 -9.64 12.32 14.97
CA THR A 41 -8.76 11.92 16.07
C THR A 41 -7.40 11.42 15.64
N ASN A 42 -7.27 10.97 14.38
CA ASN A 42 -6.03 10.39 13.87
C ASN A 42 -5.55 11.01 12.54
N ARG A 43 -6.45 11.28 11.58
CA ARG A 43 -6.10 11.75 10.22
C ARG A 43 -7.15 12.72 9.66
N PRO A 44 -7.27 13.95 10.20
CA PRO A 44 -8.37 14.85 9.84
C PRO A 44 -8.41 15.21 8.34
N VAL A 45 -7.26 15.45 7.70
CA VAL A 45 -7.20 15.77 6.26
C VAL A 45 -7.56 14.55 5.40
N TRP A 46 -7.22 13.35 5.86
CA TRP A 46 -7.63 12.12 5.20
C TRP A 46 -9.15 11.88 5.30
N GLY A 47 -9.75 12.26 6.43
CA GLY A 47 -11.21 12.28 6.58
C GLY A 47 -11.91 13.18 5.55
N MET A 48 -11.32 14.35 5.24
CA MET A 48 -11.83 15.22 4.17
C MET A 48 -11.76 14.55 2.79
N LEU A 49 -10.71 13.79 2.51
CA LEU A 49 -10.60 13.02 1.27
C LEU A 49 -11.70 11.94 1.19
N HIS A 50 -11.96 11.21 2.28
CA HIS A 50 -13.07 10.25 2.36
C HIS A 50 -14.42 10.93 2.16
N GLN A 51 -14.65 12.08 2.77
CA GLN A 51 -15.86 12.87 2.57
C GLN A 51 -16.06 13.27 1.11
N LEU A 52 -15.00 13.76 0.45
CA LEU A 52 -15.07 14.17 -0.96
C LEU A 52 -15.37 12.97 -1.88
N THR A 53 -14.64 11.89 -1.74
CA THR A 53 -14.78 10.71 -2.62
C THR A 53 -16.13 10.04 -2.46
N THR A 54 -16.65 9.95 -1.23
CA THR A 54 -17.97 9.36 -0.95
C THR A 54 -19.16 10.24 -1.35
N ARG A 55 -18.96 11.54 -1.59
CA ARG A 55 -19.96 12.39 -2.24
C ARG A 55 -20.06 12.13 -3.73
N ILE A 56 -18.96 11.71 -4.36
CA ILE A 56 -18.88 11.50 -5.81
C ILE A 56 -19.21 10.06 -6.18
N LEU A 57 -18.67 9.09 -5.45
CA LEU A 57 -18.81 7.67 -5.76
C LEU A 57 -19.97 7.05 -4.97
N PRO A 58 -20.80 6.20 -5.63
CA PRO A 58 -21.86 5.47 -4.94
C PRO A 58 -21.29 4.37 -4.05
N GLN A 59 -22.09 3.92 -3.08
CA GLN A 59 -21.74 2.82 -2.17
C GLN A 59 -21.93 1.44 -2.82
N VAL A 60 -21.32 1.25 -3.98
CA VAL A 60 -21.32 0.00 -4.74
C VAL A 60 -19.87 -0.44 -4.92
N PRO A 61 -19.49 -1.64 -4.49
CA PRO A 61 -18.10 -2.10 -4.48
C PRO A 61 -17.38 -1.92 -5.83
N ALA A 62 -18.06 -2.21 -6.94
CA ALA A 62 -17.46 -2.14 -8.27
C ALA A 62 -16.89 -0.75 -8.62
N TYR A 63 -17.55 0.33 -8.22
CA TYR A 63 -17.05 1.70 -8.46
C TYR A 63 -15.75 1.97 -7.70
N TRP A 64 -15.64 1.48 -6.47
CA TRP A 64 -14.42 1.59 -5.65
C TRP A 64 -13.29 0.73 -6.20
N GLN A 65 -13.61 -0.46 -6.72
CA GLN A 65 -12.63 -1.32 -7.40
C GLN A 65 -12.05 -0.64 -8.65
N ILE A 66 -12.90 -0.03 -9.49
CA ILE A 66 -12.47 0.75 -10.66
C ILE A 66 -11.64 1.97 -10.22
N PHE A 67 -12.07 2.67 -9.18
CA PHE A 67 -11.38 3.84 -8.65
C PHE A 67 -9.98 3.49 -8.12
N ALA A 68 -9.86 2.44 -7.32
CA ALA A 68 -8.57 1.95 -6.84
C ALA A 68 -7.66 1.47 -7.98
N PHE A 69 -8.23 0.77 -8.96
CA PHE A 69 -7.52 0.33 -10.17
C PHE A 69 -6.90 1.52 -10.91
N LEU A 70 -7.65 2.60 -11.12
CA LEU A 70 -7.18 3.80 -11.81
C LEU A 70 -6.02 4.47 -11.07
N TRP A 71 -6.13 4.67 -9.75
CA TRP A 71 -5.07 5.30 -8.97
C TRP A 71 -3.79 4.46 -8.92
N ARG A 72 -3.91 3.13 -8.84
CA ARG A 72 -2.78 2.22 -8.91
C ARG A 72 -2.08 2.28 -10.26
N TRP A 73 -2.85 2.26 -11.35
CA TRP A 73 -2.32 2.39 -12.70
C TRP A 73 -1.64 3.74 -12.91
N LEU A 74 -2.26 4.84 -12.49
CA LEU A 74 -1.68 6.19 -12.55
C LEU A 74 -0.37 6.27 -11.75
N GLY A 75 -0.32 5.64 -10.56
CA GLY A 75 0.91 5.55 -9.77
C GLY A 75 2.06 4.91 -10.54
N ALA A 76 1.79 3.79 -11.23
CA ALA A 76 2.79 3.11 -12.06
C ALA A 76 3.23 3.98 -13.26
N VAL A 77 2.33 4.74 -13.87
CA VAL A 77 2.66 5.70 -14.96
C VAL A 77 3.58 6.80 -14.43
N VAL A 78 3.33 7.32 -13.24
CA VAL A 78 4.20 8.35 -12.64
C VAL A 78 5.56 7.76 -12.26
N VAL A 79 5.62 6.53 -11.74
CA VAL A 79 6.90 5.82 -11.50
C VAL A 79 7.67 5.68 -12.81
N TYR A 80 7.03 5.27 -13.91
CA TYR A 80 7.66 5.25 -15.23
C TYR A 80 8.25 6.60 -15.59
N ALA A 81 7.47 7.68 -15.45
CA ALA A 81 7.90 9.03 -15.81
C ALA A 81 9.08 9.52 -14.95
N ILE A 82 9.12 9.20 -13.66
CA ILE A 82 10.23 9.49 -12.75
C ILE A 82 11.49 8.73 -13.21
N VAL A 83 11.37 7.41 -13.37
CA VAL A 83 12.53 6.57 -13.68
C VAL A 83 13.07 6.85 -15.09
N ALA A 84 12.21 7.15 -16.07
CA ALA A 84 12.63 7.54 -17.41
C ALA A 84 13.49 8.84 -17.42
N ARG A 85 13.24 9.76 -16.47
CA ARG A 85 14.09 10.95 -16.27
C ARG A 85 15.40 10.65 -15.56
N LEU A 86 15.34 9.76 -14.57
CA LEU A 86 16.52 9.37 -13.80
C LEU A 86 17.43 8.42 -14.58
N TRP A 87 16.88 7.60 -15.44
CA TRP A 87 17.60 6.62 -16.27
C TRP A 87 17.49 7.00 -17.74
N LYS A 88 18.15 8.11 -18.09
CA LYS A 88 18.06 8.73 -19.42
C LYS A 88 18.43 7.76 -20.54
N GLY A 89 17.62 7.73 -21.60
CA GLY A 89 17.84 6.88 -22.78
C GLY A 89 17.54 5.39 -22.57
N LYS A 90 16.87 5.01 -21.46
CA LYS A 90 16.51 3.61 -21.15
C LYS A 90 15.01 3.45 -20.81
N PRO A 91 14.11 3.75 -21.75
CA PRO A 91 12.66 3.70 -21.50
C PRO A 91 12.16 2.31 -21.14
N GLN A 92 12.79 1.24 -21.64
CA GLN A 92 12.39 -0.13 -21.28
C GLN A 92 12.79 -0.50 -19.86
N SER A 93 13.95 -0.05 -19.37
CA SER A 93 14.34 -0.23 -17.97
C SER A 93 13.38 0.52 -17.05
N ALA A 94 12.99 1.75 -17.43
CA ALA A 94 11.97 2.51 -16.71
C ALA A 94 10.61 1.82 -16.71
N LEU A 95 10.20 1.24 -17.84
CA LEU A 95 8.98 0.43 -17.92
C LEU A 95 9.07 -0.82 -17.04
N GLY A 96 10.22 -1.48 -17.00
CA GLY A 96 10.46 -2.63 -16.14
C GLY A 96 10.27 -2.28 -14.66
N VAL A 97 10.85 -1.18 -14.19
CA VAL A 97 10.66 -0.70 -12.82
C VAL A 97 9.18 -0.39 -12.53
N ALA A 98 8.48 0.29 -13.45
CA ALA A 98 7.07 0.60 -13.30
C ALA A 98 6.17 -0.64 -13.27
N LEU A 99 6.48 -1.67 -14.05
CA LEU A 99 5.77 -2.95 -14.02
C LEU A 99 6.02 -3.71 -12.71
N LEU A 100 7.28 -3.75 -12.23
CA LEU A 100 7.62 -4.34 -10.92
C LEU A 100 6.91 -3.61 -9.77
N PHE A 101 6.81 -2.28 -9.82
CA PHE A 101 6.04 -1.49 -8.86
C PHE A 101 4.55 -1.83 -8.93
N LEU A 102 3.98 -1.92 -10.11
CA LEU A 102 2.56 -2.20 -10.34
C LEU A 102 2.13 -3.53 -9.73
N VAL A 103 2.97 -4.58 -9.88
CA VAL A 103 2.63 -5.95 -9.46
C VAL A 103 3.32 -6.38 -8.16
N TYR A 104 3.89 -5.44 -7.39
CA TYR A 104 4.64 -5.75 -6.16
C TYR A 104 3.88 -6.74 -5.26
N PRO A 105 4.43 -7.94 -5.01
CA PRO A 105 3.68 -9.02 -4.37
C PRO A 105 3.63 -8.91 -2.84
N GLY A 106 4.38 -8.00 -2.23
CA GLY A 106 4.37 -7.81 -0.78
C GLY A 106 3.07 -7.22 -0.26
N PHE A 107 2.38 -6.41 -1.08
CA PHE A 107 1.09 -5.83 -0.77
C PHE A 107 -0.02 -6.58 -1.51
N ASN A 108 -0.90 -7.26 -0.77
CA ASN A 108 -1.98 -8.08 -1.32
C ASN A 108 -3.39 -7.67 -0.85
N GLN A 109 -3.56 -6.52 -0.18
CA GLN A 109 -4.89 -5.98 0.21
C GLN A 109 -5.52 -5.13 -0.89
N ASN A 110 -5.17 -5.39 -2.12
CA ASN A 110 -5.63 -4.63 -3.27
C ASN A 110 -7.15 -4.65 -3.48
N SER A 111 -7.80 -5.70 -3.03
CA SER A 111 -9.25 -5.93 -3.19
C SER A 111 -10.08 -5.19 -2.15
N ALA A 112 -9.50 -4.76 -1.03
CA ALA A 112 -10.12 -3.81 -0.11
C ALA A 112 -9.98 -2.39 -0.72
N ALA A 113 -10.72 -2.19 -1.82
CA ALA A 113 -10.50 -1.12 -2.77
C ALA A 113 -10.94 0.25 -2.28
N TYR A 114 -12.02 0.31 -1.48
CA TYR A 114 -12.47 1.57 -0.90
C TYR A 114 -11.40 2.15 0.02
N LEU A 115 -10.88 1.36 0.95
CA LEU A 115 -9.84 1.80 1.88
C LEU A 115 -8.54 2.15 1.14
N TYR A 116 -8.04 1.23 0.30
CA TYR A 116 -6.72 1.39 -0.31
C TYR A 116 -6.69 2.30 -1.53
N SER A 117 -7.82 2.68 -2.13
CA SER A 117 -7.84 3.77 -3.11
C SER A 117 -7.29 5.07 -2.52
N HIS A 118 -7.59 5.36 -1.26
CA HIS A 118 -7.11 6.54 -0.56
C HIS A 118 -5.60 6.47 -0.26
N PHE A 119 -5.06 5.26 0.03
CA PHE A 119 -3.62 5.05 0.14
C PHE A 119 -2.91 5.28 -1.19
N TYR A 120 -3.49 4.80 -2.30
CA TYR A 120 -2.93 5.03 -3.64
C TYR A 120 -2.96 6.50 -4.03
N ILE A 121 -3.99 7.25 -3.65
CA ILE A 121 -4.06 8.70 -3.87
C ILE A 121 -2.91 9.41 -3.15
N VAL A 122 -2.67 9.08 -1.88
CA VAL A 122 -1.58 9.69 -1.10
C VAL A 122 -0.22 9.33 -1.68
N LEU A 123 -0.01 8.06 -2.03
CA LEU A 123 1.22 7.61 -2.72
C LEU A 123 1.39 8.32 -4.07
N PHE A 124 0.33 8.48 -4.83
CA PHE A 124 0.34 9.21 -6.11
C PHE A 124 0.74 10.67 -5.90
N PHE A 125 0.25 11.35 -4.87
CA PHE A 125 0.66 12.73 -4.56
C PHE A 125 2.15 12.80 -4.23
N PHE A 126 2.66 11.87 -3.43
CA PHE A 126 4.10 11.77 -3.18
C PHE A 126 4.90 11.62 -4.48
N LEU A 127 4.50 10.68 -5.35
CA LEU A 127 5.17 10.43 -6.64
C LEU A 127 5.05 11.63 -7.59
N CYS A 128 3.88 12.27 -7.69
CA CYS A 128 3.68 13.49 -8.49
C CYS A 128 4.55 14.64 -8.00
N SER A 129 4.71 14.77 -6.68
CA SER A 129 5.59 15.77 -6.10
C SER A 129 7.06 15.57 -6.51
N LEU A 130 7.55 14.31 -6.52
CA LEU A 130 8.88 13.97 -7.05
C LEU A 130 8.99 14.29 -8.54
N LEU A 131 7.97 13.95 -9.32
CA LEU A 131 7.95 14.23 -10.75
C LEU A 131 7.96 15.74 -11.06
N CYS A 132 7.18 16.53 -10.33
CA CYS A 132 7.16 17.99 -10.45
C CYS A 132 8.54 18.60 -10.11
N MET A 133 9.20 18.09 -9.06
CA MET A 133 10.55 18.51 -8.71
C MET A 133 11.55 18.25 -9.86
N LEU A 134 11.52 17.05 -10.45
CA LEU A 134 12.36 16.74 -11.61
C LEU A 134 12.01 17.60 -12.82
N GLN A 135 10.72 17.87 -13.06
CA GLN A 135 10.27 18.74 -14.15
C GLN A 135 10.70 20.20 -13.95
N ALA A 136 10.76 20.68 -12.70
CA ALA A 136 11.30 21.99 -12.35
C ALA A 136 12.78 22.10 -12.72
N MET A 137 13.56 21.04 -12.44
CA MET A 137 14.98 20.98 -12.80
C MET A 137 15.22 21.02 -14.32
N ASP A 138 14.35 20.35 -15.09
CA ASP A 138 14.43 20.28 -16.55
C ASP A 138 13.89 21.53 -17.26
N SER A 139 13.13 22.39 -16.57
CA SER A 139 12.41 23.53 -17.18
C SER A 139 12.67 24.87 -16.46
N PRO A 140 13.83 25.51 -16.65
CA PRO A 140 14.17 26.73 -15.92
C PRO A 140 13.13 27.86 -16.05
N LYS A 141 12.50 28.01 -17.21
CA LYS A 141 11.48 29.05 -17.49
C LYS A 141 10.19 28.83 -16.66
N ARG A 142 9.90 27.59 -16.25
CA ARG A 142 8.70 27.20 -15.49
C ARG A 142 9.08 26.62 -14.12
N TYR A 143 10.30 26.88 -13.66
CA TYR A 143 10.83 26.33 -12.39
C TYR A 143 9.85 26.53 -11.24
N TRP A 144 9.42 27.76 -11.00
CA TRP A 144 8.52 28.07 -9.88
C TRP A 144 7.13 27.44 -10.02
N ALA A 145 6.59 27.34 -11.23
CA ALA A 145 5.28 26.71 -11.43
C ALA A 145 5.33 25.22 -11.04
N TRP A 146 6.36 24.51 -11.48
CA TRP A 146 6.54 23.10 -11.13
C TRP A 146 6.93 22.92 -9.66
N THR A 147 7.72 23.81 -9.08
CA THR A 147 8.09 23.76 -7.66
C THR A 147 6.86 23.97 -6.78
N VAL A 148 6.02 24.96 -7.08
CA VAL A 148 4.75 25.18 -6.34
C VAL A 148 3.82 23.97 -6.45
N ALA A 149 3.62 23.41 -7.64
CA ALA A 149 2.84 22.20 -7.83
C ALA A 149 3.41 21.02 -7.01
N GLY A 150 4.74 20.85 -7.03
CA GLY A 150 5.42 19.83 -6.25
C GLY A 150 5.26 20.02 -4.74
N ILE A 151 5.33 21.25 -4.25
CA ILE A 151 5.08 21.60 -2.85
C ILE A 151 3.63 21.28 -2.43
N LEU A 152 2.65 21.63 -3.26
CA LEU A 152 1.24 21.30 -2.98
C LEU A 152 1.01 19.79 -2.88
N PHE A 153 1.55 19.00 -3.80
CA PHE A 153 1.47 17.54 -3.72
C PHE A 153 2.21 16.99 -2.51
N SER A 154 3.36 17.53 -2.14
CA SER A 154 4.10 17.15 -0.92
C SER A 154 3.27 17.45 0.33
N ALA A 155 2.68 18.63 0.42
CA ALA A 155 1.80 19.00 1.53
C ALA A 155 0.61 18.02 1.64
N LEU A 156 -0.08 17.73 0.55
CA LEU A 156 -1.18 16.76 0.54
C LEU A 156 -0.75 15.40 1.06
N ASN A 157 0.41 14.87 0.60
CA ASN A 157 0.96 13.62 1.12
C ASN A 157 1.22 13.69 2.64
N LEU A 158 1.93 14.72 3.11
CA LEU A 158 2.39 14.83 4.50
C LEU A 158 1.27 15.05 5.51
N TRP A 159 0.21 15.78 5.13
CA TRP A 159 -0.93 16.04 6.03
C TRP A 159 -1.98 14.93 6.02
N MET A 160 -2.04 14.12 4.96
CA MET A 160 -3.04 13.04 4.87
C MET A 160 -2.65 11.80 5.65
N MET A 161 -1.38 11.32 5.54
CA MET A 161 -1.02 9.99 6.05
C MET A 161 0.46 9.86 6.42
N GLU A 162 0.73 9.04 7.43
CA GLU A 162 2.07 8.79 7.97
C GLU A 162 2.88 7.76 7.16
N TYR A 163 2.26 6.89 6.38
CA TYR A 163 2.90 5.75 5.71
C TYR A 163 4.06 6.15 4.80
N PHE A 164 3.95 7.30 4.13
CA PHE A 164 4.96 7.79 3.19
C PHE A 164 5.74 8.99 3.74
N TYR A 165 5.59 9.29 5.02
CA TYR A 165 6.08 10.52 5.64
C TYR A 165 7.60 10.65 5.54
N VAL A 166 8.35 9.66 6.06
CA VAL A 166 9.81 9.69 6.07
C VAL A 166 10.38 9.43 4.67
N LEU A 167 9.61 8.76 3.80
CA LEU A 167 9.97 8.55 2.40
C LEU A 167 10.17 9.88 1.64
N GLU A 168 9.61 10.98 2.12
CA GLU A 168 9.81 12.34 1.60
C GLU A 168 11.30 12.71 1.51
N LEU A 169 12.13 12.20 2.42
CA LEU A 169 13.58 12.45 2.45
C LEU A 169 14.33 11.78 1.28
N VAL A 170 13.72 10.86 0.54
CA VAL A 170 14.31 10.24 -0.67
C VAL A 170 14.63 11.27 -1.75
N ARG A 171 14.02 12.47 -1.69
CA ARG A 171 14.27 13.58 -2.64
C ARG A 171 15.73 13.93 -2.77
N VAL A 172 16.50 13.90 -1.67
CA VAL A 172 17.93 14.14 -1.71
C VAL A 172 18.61 13.15 -2.66
N GLY A 173 18.30 11.87 -2.53
CA GLY A 173 18.80 10.83 -3.44
C GLY A 173 18.35 11.02 -4.88
N VAL A 174 17.07 11.38 -5.10
CA VAL A 174 16.50 11.65 -6.43
C VAL A 174 17.24 12.80 -7.11
N ILE A 175 17.50 13.91 -6.39
CA ILE A 175 18.24 15.07 -6.91
C ILE A 175 19.68 14.67 -7.23
N LEU A 176 20.37 13.94 -6.34
CA LEU A 176 21.74 13.48 -6.56
C LEU A 176 21.86 12.60 -7.81
N VAL A 177 20.90 11.69 -8.01
CA VAL A 177 20.83 10.84 -9.22
C VAL A 177 20.58 11.70 -10.46
N ALA A 178 19.71 12.70 -10.38
CA ALA A 178 19.43 13.59 -11.51
C ALA A 178 20.63 14.45 -11.91
N LEU A 179 21.44 14.89 -10.94
CA LEU A 179 22.63 15.71 -11.14
C LEU A 179 23.91 14.93 -11.45
N ARG A 180 23.88 13.59 -11.52
CA ARG A 180 25.09 12.76 -11.63
C ARG A 180 25.89 12.97 -12.93
N ASP A 181 25.17 13.27 -14.02
CA ASP A 181 25.78 13.48 -15.34
C ASP A 181 26.34 14.93 -15.53
N GLU A 182 26.08 15.83 -14.58
CA GLU A 182 26.59 17.20 -14.64
C GLU A 182 28.06 17.27 -14.15
N SER A 183 28.88 18.05 -14.81
CA SER A 183 30.30 18.25 -14.46
C SER A 183 30.48 19.21 -13.29
N LEU A 184 29.81 18.88 -12.15
CA LEU A 184 29.85 19.66 -10.91
C LEU A 184 30.93 19.12 -9.97
N THR A 185 31.61 20.01 -9.27
CA THR A 185 32.43 19.67 -8.11
C THR A 185 31.54 19.12 -7.00
N LEU A 186 32.08 18.35 -6.06
CA LEU A 186 31.33 17.80 -4.93
C LEU A 186 30.61 18.90 -4.14
N ARG A 187 31.29 20.04 -3.91
CA ARG A 187 30.69 21.18 -3.18
C ARG A 187 29.51 21.79 -3.94
N GLU A 188 29.68 22.03 -5.24
CA GLU A 188 28.58 22.56 -6.07
C GLU A 188 27.41 21.63 -6.14
N ARG A 189 27.65 20.31 -6.25
CA ARG A 189 26.60 19.28 -6.25
C ARG A 189 25.82 19.28 -4.94
N ILE A 190 26.51 19.33 -3.79
CA ILE A 190 25.87 19.41 -2.47
C ILE A 190 25.05 20.70 -2.35
N MET A 191 25.64 21.85 -2.67
CA MET A 191 24.92 23.13 -2.58
C MET A 191 23.69 23.17 -3.47
N ARG A 192 23.78 22.69 -4.70
CA ARG A 192 22.66 22.63 -5.63
C ARG A 192 21.58 21.66 -5.16
N THR A 193 21.97 20.52 -4.60
CA THR A 193 21.05 19.56 -3.99
C THR A 193 20.28 20.21 -2.84
N LEU A 194 20.96 20.88 -1.93
CA LEU A 194 20.33 21.59 -0.81
C LEU A 194 19.38 22.69 -1.29
N THR A 195 19.78 23.49 -2.26
CA THR A 195 18.95 24.57 -2.81
C THR A 195 17.65 24.04 -3.44
N LEU A 196 17.74 22.95 -4.21
CA LEU A 196 16.58 22.31 -4.85
C LEU A 196 15.68 21.63 -3.84
N TRP A 197 16.24 21.09 -2.76
CA TRP A 197 15.49 20.41 -1.70
C TRP A 197 14.83 21.36 -0.71
N LEU A 198 15.42 22.55 -0.48
CA LEU A 198 15.00 23.51 0.56
C LEU A 198 13.49 23.83 0.58
N PRO A 199 12.79 24.07 -0.55
CA PRO A 199 11.36 24.32 -0.54
C PRO A 199 10.54 23.14 0.03
N TYR A 200 10.92 21.91 -0.30
CA TYR A 200 10.26 20.69 0.17
C TYR A 200 10.61 20.37 1.62
N LEU A 201 11.88 20.63 2.01
CA LEU A 201 12.32 20.51 3.40
C LEU A 201 11.52 21.47 4.30
N GLY A 202 11.23 22.68 3.83
CA GLY A 202 10.38 23.65 4.55
C GLY A 202 9.00 23.07 4.82
N VAL A 203 8.35 22.50 3.81
CA VAL A 203 7.03 21.84 3.97
C VAL A 203 7.11 20.64 4.91
N PHE A 204 8.16 19.84 4.81
CA PHE A 204 8.38 18.69 5.70
C PHE A 204 8.53 19.15 7.15
N ILE A 205 9.37 20.16 7.42
CA ILE A 205 9.55 20.72 8.76
C ILE A 205 8.24 21.29 9.30
N LEU A 206 7.49 22.05 8.50
CA LEU A 206 6.18 22.57 8.90
C LEU A 206 5.21 21.45 9.28
N SER A 207 5.20 20.36 8.54
CA SER A 207 4.34 19.21 8.87
C SER A 207 4.78 18.49 10.15
N VAL A 208 6.10 18.41 10.43
CA VAL A 208 6.64 17.90 11.69
C VAL A 208 6.21 18.78 12.86
N LEU A 209 6.39 20.09 12.73
CA LEU A 209 5.99 21.06 13.76
C LEU A 209 4.47 20.99 14.02
N PHE A 210 3.67 20.91 12.96
CA PHE A 210 2.22 20.73 13.11
C PHE A 210 1.88 19.47 13.92
N ARG A 211 2.52 18.32 13.62
CA ARG A 211 2.28 17.07 14.36
C ARG A 211 2.81 17.08 15.78
N LEU A 212 3.86 17.83 16.08
CA LEU A 212 4.43 17.91 17.42
C LEU A 212 3.69 18.90 18.34
N PHE A 213 3.21 20.02 17.79
CA PHE A 213 2.72 21.13 18.61
C PHE A 213 1.23 21.43 18.45
N VAL A 214 0.62 21.04 17.33
CA VAL A 214 -0.78 21.40 17.01
C VAL A 214 -1.68 20.18 17.02
N PHE A 215 -1.26 19.07 16.42
CA PHE A 215 -2.07 17.88 16.28
C PHE A 215 -1.54 16.74 17.14
N ASN A 216 -2.32 16.36 18.16
CA ASN A 216 -2.02 15.18 18.97
C ASN A 216 -2.79 13.97 18.42
N ASN A 217 -2.07 12.98 17.89
CA ASN A 217 -2.66 11.73 17.45
C ASN A 217 -3.07 10.90 18.66
N GLN A 218 -4.38 10.66 18.81
CA GLN A 218 -4.93 9.95 19.97
C GLN A 218 -4.85 8.42 19.82
N VAL A 219 -4.53 7.92 18.64
CA VAL A 219 -4.55 6.47 18.33
C VAL A 219 -3.14 5.88 18.35
N TYR A 220 -2.15 6.62 17.83
CA TYR A 220 -0.78 6.11 17.68
C TYR A 220 0.22 6.96 18.46
N GLY A 221 0.77 6.41 19.53
CA GLY A 221 1.84 7.03 20.32
C GLY A 221 3.23 6.59 19.84
N MET A 222 4.24 7.48 19.98
CA MET A 222 5.65 7.14 19.71
C MET A 222 6.26 6.31 20.87
N GLY A 223 6.05 4.99 20.83
CA GLY A 223 6.57 4.06 21.87
C GLY A 223 8.10 3.98 21.93
N LEU A 224 8.79 4.21 20.79
CA LEU A 224 10.26 4.09 20.72
C LEU A 224 11.00 5.05 21.67
N THR A 225 10.50 6.28 21.82
CA THR A 225 11.15 7.31 22.66
C THR A 225 11.12 6.95 24.14
N SER A 226 10.03 6.38 24.63
CA SER A 226 9.91 5.90 26.02
C SER A 226 10.79 4.67 26.28
N GLN A 227 10.79 3.73 25.33
CA GLN A 227 11.62 2.53 25.39
C GLN A 227 13.13 2.85 25.34
N LEU A 228 13.56 3.83 24.53
CA LEU A 228 14.95 4.28 24.49
C LEU A 228 15.41 4.91 25.82
N LYS A 229 14.50 5.57 26.55
CA LYS A 229 14.81 6.13 27.88
C LYS A 229 14.95 5.05 28.95
N SER A 230 14.13 3.99 28.90
CA SER A 230 14.11 2.93 29.91
C SER A 230 15.15 1.83 29.68
N ALA A 231 15.37 1.42 28.43
CA ALA A 231 16.26 0.32 28.07
C ALA A 231 16.94 0.57 26.70
N PRO A 232 17.93 1.49 26.62
CA PRO A 232 18.46 1.97 25.33
C PRO A 232 19.11 0.86 24.49
N ILE A 233 19.95 0.01 25.08
CA ILE A 233 20.68 -1.05 24.36
C ILE A 233 19.70 -2.10 23.80
N GLU A 234 18.75 -2.53 24.62
CA GLU A 234 17.75 -3.52 24.20
C GLU A 234 16.83 -2.96 23.12
N THR A 235 16.44 -1.70 23.24
CA THR A 235 15.63 -1.00 22.22
C THR A 235 16.37 -0.88 20.90
N LEU A 236 17.64 -0.51 20.90
CA LEU A 236 18.47 -0.45 19.69
C LEU A 236 18.66 -1.84 19.07
N ARG A 237 18.83 -2.89 19.89
CA ARG A 237 18.91 -4.27 19.40
C ARG A 237 17.61 -4.70 18.71
N LYS A 238 16.45 -4.47 19.34
CA LYS A 238 15.14 -4.78 18.78
C LYS A 238 14.88 -3.99 17.49
N LEU A 239 15.24 -2.71 17.47
CA LEU A 239 15.14 -1.88 16.27
C LEU A 239 15.98 -2.45 15.12
N ALA A 240 17.24 -2.79 15.37
CA ALA A 240 18.11 -3.39 14.36
C ALA A 240 17.55 -4.72 13.84
N GLN A 241 17.05 -5.58 14.72
CA GLN A 241 16.38 -6.83 14.34
C GLN A 241 15.13 -6.58 13.49
N SER A 242 14.28 -5.60 13.85
CA SER A 242 13.10 -5.23 13.09
C SER A 242 13.45 -4.69 11.71
N ILE A 243 14.51 -3.87 11.59
CA ILE A 243 15.01 -3.37 10.31
C ILE A 243 15.47 -4.54 9.44
N LEU A 244 16.34 -5.42 9.95
CA LEU A 244 16.86 -6.55 9.19
C LEU A 244 15.73 -7.52 8.77
N PHE A 245 14.80 -7.81 9.67
CA PHE A 245 13.62 -8.61 9.37
C PHE A 245 12.79 -7.99 8.25
N THR A 246 12.50 -6.68 8.35
CA THR A 246 11.70 -5.96 7.34
C THR A 246 12.41 -5.96 5.99
N LEU A 247 13.73 -5.72 5.95
CA LEU A 247 14.50 -5.75 4.70
C LEU A 247 14.43 -7.14 4.04
N ARG A 248 14.63 -8.20 4.82
CA ARG A 248 14.47 -9.57 4.33
C ARG A 248 13.04 -9.79 3.80
N LEU A 249 12.04 -9.37 4.58
CA LEU A 249 10.63 -9.54 4.24
C LEU A 249 10.31 -8.93 2.88
N VAL A 250 10.63 -7.63 2.67
CA VAL A 250 10.22 -6.90 1.47
C VAL A 250 11.07 -7.23 0.23
N LEU A 251 12.35 -7.58 0.43
CA LEU A 251 13.27 -7.89 -0.68
C LEU A 251 13.27 -9.37 -1.08
N LYS A 252 12.98 -10.28 -0.17
CA LYS A 252 13.03 -11.71 -0.43
C LYS A 252 11.67 -12.36 -0.26
N ASP A 253 11.14 -12.36 0.96
CA ASP A 253 9.98 -13.19 1.31
C ASP A 253 8.72 -12.76 0.55
N ALA A 254 8.54 -11.45 0.32
CA ALA A 254 7.46 -10.90 -0.50
C ALA A 254 7.50 -11.44 -1.95
N TRP A 255 8.67 -11.49 -2.56
CA TRP A 255 8.81 -12.00 -3.93
C TRP A 255 8.70 -13.52 -4.00
N LEU A 256 9.07 -14.24 -2.95
CA LEU A 256 8.86 -15.69 -2.91
C LEU A 256 7.38 -16.08 -2.89
N GLN A 257 6.48 -15.18 -2.45
CA GLN A 257 5.03 -15.43 -2.52
C GLN A 257 4.52 -15.67 -3.96
N MET A 258 5.18 -15.10 -4.97
CA MET A 258 4.81 -15.34 -6.37
C MET A 258 5.05 -16.79 -6.83
N LEU A 259 5.87 -17.54 -6.10
CA LEU A 259 6.15 -18.96 -6.36
C LEU A 259 5.14 -19.89 -5.68
N VAL A 260 4.27 -19.35 -4.83
CA VAL A 260 3.14 -20.12 -4.27
C VAL A 260 2.13 -20.31 -5.39
N LEU A 261 2.26 -21.46 -6.05
CA LEU A 261 1.35 -21.85 -7.13
C LEU A 261 0.03 -22.38 -6.54
N PRO A 262 -1.06 -22.35 -7.31
CA PRO A 262 -2.28 -23.02 -6.93
C PRO A 262 -2.05 -24.52 -6.67
N ASP A 263 -2.82 -25.10 -5.76
CA ASP A 263 -2.64 -26.52 -5.40
C ASP A 263 -2.76 -27.42 -6.63
N VAL A 264 -1.78 -28.33 -6.79
CA VAL A 264 -1.68 -29.22 -7.96
C VAL A 264 -2.88 -30.17 -8.05
N ALA A 265 -3.49 -30.51 -6.90
CA ALA A 265 -4.71 -31.31 -6.86
C ALA A 265 -5.89 -30.63 -7.55
N ASP A 266 -5.88 -29.28 -7.60
CA ASP A 266 -6.93 -28.46 -8.20
C ASP A 266 -6.59 -27.92 -9.61
N PHE A 267 -5.55 -28.43 -10.29
CA PHE A 267 -5.18 -27.96 -11.63
C PHE A 267 -6.31 -28.05 -12.66
N ARG A 268 -7.33 -28.87 -12.40
CA ARG A 268 -8.54 -28.95 -13.22
C ARG A 268 -9.58 -27.87 -12.87
N SER A 269 -9.39 -27.13 -11.78
CA SER A 269 -10.29 -26.03 -11.49
C SER A 269 -10.14 -24.94 -12.55
N VAL A 270 -11.25 -24.44 -13.05
CA VAL A 270 -11.31 -23.38 -14.08
C VAL A 270 -10.47 -22.16 -13.64
N MET A 271 -10.38 -21.92 -12.36
CA MET A 271 -9.65 -20.79 -11.77
C MET A 271 -8.12 -20.92 -11.87
N ASN A 272 -7.59 -22.13 -11.73
CA ASN A 272 -6.16 -22.38 -11.90
C ASN A 272 -5.75 -22.26 -13.36
N ILE A 273 -6.65 -22.62 -14.28
CA ILE A 273 -6.47 -22.37 -15.72
C ILE A 273 -6.38 -20.87 -15.99
N TYR A 274 -7.24 -20.03 -15.37
CA TYR A 274 -7.15 -18.57 -15.53
C TYR A 274 -5.82 -18.00 -15.03
N TYR A 275 -5.29 -18.48 -13.89
CA TYR A 275 -3.97 -18.08 -13.41
C TYR A 275 -2.88 -18.36 -14.46
N LEU A 276 -2.85 -19.59 -15.00
CA LEU A 276 -1.87 -19.98 -16.02
C LEU A 276 -2.02 -19.16 -17.30
N VAL A 277 -3.24 -18.93 -17.75
CA VAL A 277 -3.53 -18.11 -18.94
C VAL A 277 -3.08 -16.67 -18.72
N ILE A 278 -3.37 -16.07 -17.57
CA ILE A 278 -2.94 -14.71 -17.21
C ILE A 278 -1.42 -14.62 -17.23
N ALA A 279 -0.74 -15.52 -16.53
CA ALA A 279 0.71 -15.54 -16.49
C ALA A 279 1.32 -15.73 -17.89
N ALA A 280 0.78 -16.65 -18.70
CA ALA A 280 1.24 -16.89 -20.06
C ALA A 280 1.02 -15.69 -20.99
N VAL A 281 -0.15 -15.06 -20.94
CA VAL A 281 -0.48 -13.87 -21.77
C VAL A 281 0.44 -12.71 -21.40
N ILE A 282 0.66 -12.44 -20.11
CA ILE A 282 1.57 -11.38 -19.66
C ILE A 282 3.00 -11.71 -20.10
N LEU A 283 3.44 -12.95 -19.93
CA LEU A 283 4.77 -13.41 -20.34
C LEU A 283 4.99 -13.19 -21.84
N ILE A 284 4.09 -13.71 -22.69
CA ILE A 284 4.21 -13.61 -24.15
C ILE A 284 4.16 -12.16 -24.62
N ALA A 285 3.20 -11.37 -24.15
CA ALA A 285 3.02 -9.99 -24.59
C ALA A 285 4.16 -9.07 -24.13
N THR A 286 4.62 -9.23 -22.86
CA THR A 286 5.72 -8.41 -22.33
C THR A 286 7.05 -8.83 -22.97
N ALA A 287 7.29 -10.13 -23.16
CA ALA A 287 8.46 -10.62 -23.88
C ALA A 287 8.46 -10.12 -25.33
N GLY A 288 7.36 -10.28 -26.06
CA GLY A 288 7.25 -9.81 -27.44
C GLY A 288 7.55 -8.32 -27.56
N PHE A 289 6.94 -7.50 -26.70
CA PHE A 289 7.19 -6.03 -26.69
C PHE A 289 8.66 -5.69 -26.43
N LEU A 290 9.30 -6.32 -25.44
CA LEU A 290 10.70 -6.04 -25.10
C LEU A 290 11.67 -6.58 -26.15
N PHE A 291 11.39 -7.76 -26.76
CA PHE A 291 12.23 -8.28 -27.85
C PHE A 291 12.15 -7.46 -29.13
N MET A 292 11.00 -6.87 -29.45
CA MET A 292 10.87 -5.94 -30.60
C MET A 292 11.68 -4.66 -30.44
N ARG A 293 12.00 -4.26 -29.21
CA ARG A 293 12.75 -3.05 -28.87
C ARG A 293 14.13 -3.33 -28.26
N ARG A 294 14.70 -4.48 -28.50
CA ARG A 294 15.94 -4.97 -27.87
C ARG A 294 17.15 -4.04 -28.06
N ASP A 295 17.25 -3.35 -29.20
CA ASP A 295 18.41 -2.50 -29.52
C ASP A 295 18.62 -1.35 -28.53
N GLU A 296 17.58 -0.96 -27.80
CA GLU A 296 17.63 0.02 -26.71
C GLU A 296 18.22 -0.55 -25.41
N LEU A 297 18.41 -1.88 -25.32
CA LEU A 297 18.87 -2.58 -24.12
C LEU A 297 20.37 -2.89 -24.08
N GLN A 298 21.14 -2.47 -25.09
CA GLN A 298 22.59 -2.72 -25.14
C GLN A 298 23.32 -2.21 -23.89
N THR A 299 24.21 -3.05 -23.36
CA THR A 299 24.93 -2.73 -22.12
C THR A 299 26.22 -2.01 -22.41
N THR A 300 26.36 -0.79 -21.93
CA THR A 300 27.58 -0.01 -21.90
C THR A 300 28.05 0.16 -20.45
N ARG A 301 29.33 0.55 -20.24
CA ARG A 301 29.86 0.88 -18.91
C ARG A 301 28.99 1.96 -18.21
N LYS A 302 28.48 2.93 -18.96
CA LYS A 302 27.57 3.96 -18.45
C LYS A 302 26.29 3.35 -17.90
N ASN A 303 25.72 2.35 -18.58
CA ASN A 303 24.49 1.69 -18.13
C ASN A 303 24.67 0.99 -16.78
N VAL A 304 25.83 0.39 -16.52
CA VAL A 304 26.15 -0.24 -15.24
C VAL A 304 26.20 0.80 -14.12
N ILE A 305 26.83 1.94 -14.37
CA ILE A 305 26.89 3.05 -13.39
C ILE A 305 25.48 3.59 -13.11
N ASP A 306 24.69 3.82 -14.15
CA ASP A 306 23.32 4.32 -14.01
C ASP A 306 22.45 3.33 -13.23
N ALA A 307 22.54 2.04 -13.53
CA ALA A 307 21.82 0.99 -12.80
C ALA A 307 22.22 0.94 -11.32
N SER A 308 23.52 1.10 -11.01
CA SER A 308 24.01 1.17 -9.61
C SER A 308 23.43 2.36 -8.84
N TRP A 309 23.30 3.53 -9.49
CA TRP A 309 22.64 4.69 -8.90
C TRP A 309 21.16 4.43 -8.59
N ILE A 310 20.46 3.73 -9.50
CA ILE A 310 19.05 3.34 -9.28
C ILE A 310 18.93 2.35 -8.14
N VAL A 311 19.83 1.37 -8.01
CA VAL A 311 19.89 0.44 -6.86
C VAL A 311 20.12 1.21 -5.56
N GLY A 312 21.10 2.12 -5.54
CA GLY A 312 21.40 2.95 -4.37
C GLY A 312 20.19 3.81 -3.93
N LEU A 313 19.49 4.40 -4.89
CA LEU A 313 18.26 5.16 -4.64
C LEU A 313 17.16 4.24 -4.07
N GLY A 314 17.02 3.02 -4.61
CA GLY A 314 16.07 2.04 -4.13
C GLY A 314 16.37 1.60 -2.69
N LEU A 315 17.63 1.35 -2.34
CA LEU A 315 18.06 1.02 -0.97
C LEU A 315 17.73 2.15 0.00
N LEU A 316 18.02 3.40 -0.38
CA LEU A 316 17.65 4.58 0.41
C LEU A 316 16.11 4.64 0.60
N ALA A 317 15.34 4.45 -0.47
CA ALA A 317 13.88 4.49 -0.40
C ALA A 317 13.32 3.39 0.51
N VAL A 318 13.82 2.15 0.42
CA VAL A 318 13.40 1.04 1.28
C VAL A 318 13.72 1.33 2.74
N PHE A 319 14.92 1.86 3.04
CA PHE A 319 15.30 2.22 4.40
C PHE A 319 14.41 3.32 4.98
N LEU A 320 14.11 4.36 4.20
CA LEU A 320 13.25 5.45 4.63
C LEU A 320 11.78 5.03 4.80
N SER A 321 11.31 4.08 3.99
CA SER A 321 9.92 3.57 4.05
C SER A 321 9.57 2.85 5.36
N GLY A 322 10.54 2.29 6.06
CA GLY A 322 10.30 1.54 7.29
C GLY A 322 10.13 2.40 8.54
N TRP A 323 10.68 3.62 8.55
CA TRP A 323 10.71 4.46 9.74
C TRP A 323 9.34 4.77 10.36
N PRO A 324 8.27 5.05 9.59
CA PRO A 324 6.96 5.30 10.19
C PRO A 324 6.47 4.14 11.07
N PHE A 325 6.80 2.91 10.70
CA PHE A 325 6.39 1.70 11.43
C PHE A 325 7.32 1.39 12.58
N TRP A 326 8.64 1.48 12.38
CA TRP A 326 9.62 1.20 13.43
C TRP A 326 9.54 2.18 14.61
N LEU A 327 9.18 3.45 14.36
CA LEU A 327 9.02 4.47 15.41
C LEU A 327 7.86 4.18 16.37
N ILE A 328 6.81 3.53 15.89
CA ILE A 328 5.65 3.15 16.71
C ILE A 328 5.69 1.69 17.18
N GLY A 329 6.76 0.96 16.82
CA GLY A 329 6.96 -0.44 17.23
C GLY A 329 6.20 -1.46 16.38
N PHE A 330 5.67 -1.07 15.21
CA PHE A 330 5.00 -2.00 14.30
C PHE A 330 6.04 -2.73 13.44
N THR A 331 5.85 -4.04 13.30
CA THR A 331 6.67 -4.87 12.41
C THR A 331 5.83 -5.26 11.20
N PRO A 332 6.22 -4.84 9.98
CA PRO A 332 5.58 -5.33 8.76
C PRO A 332 5.61 -6.86 8.69
N SER A 333 4.55 -7.47 8.20
CA SER A 333 4.50 -8.91 7.92
C SER A 333 3.80 -9.16 6.59
N LEU A 334 3.85 -10.41 6.08
CA LEU A 334 3.09 -10.79 4.88
C LEU A 334 1.71 -11.34 5.21
N ALA A 335 1.45 -11.57 6.49
CA ALA A 335 0.13 -11.97 6.97
C ALA A 335 -0.81 -10.76 7.06
N TRP A 336 -2.08 -10.99 6.80
CA TRP A 336 -3.14 -10.02 7.04
C TRP A 336 -3.29 -9.75 8.56
N PRO A 337 -3.59 -8.52 8.99
CA PRO A 337 -3.69 -7.26 8.25
C PRO A 337 -2.36 -6.48 8.15
N ALA A 338 -1.24 -6.99 8.69
CA ALA A 338 0.02 -6.25 8.76
C ALA A 338 0.78 -6.15 7.42
N ASN A 339 0.38 -6.92 6.40
CA ASN A 339 0.89 -6.78 5.03
C ASN A 339 0.58 -5.42 4.39
N ARG A 340 -0.38 -4.65 4.94
CA ARG A 340 -0.64 -3.26 4.52
C ARG A 340 0.58 -2.35 4.63
N PHE A 341 1.47 -2.61 5.58
CA PHE A 341 2.67 -1.79 5.79
C PHE A 341 3.69 -1.94 4.66
N THR A 342 3.61 -3.02 3.87
CA THR A 342 4.56 -3.26 2.78
C THR A 342 4.34 -2.33 1.57
N LEU A 343 3.19 -1.65 1.45
CA LEU A 343 2.89 -0.74 0.35
C LEU A 343 3.92 0.40 0.24
N SER A 344 4.39 0.93 1.37
CA SER A 344 5.38 2.01 1.39
C SER A 344 6.72 1.62 0.76
N PHE A 345 7.07 0.34 0.78
CA PHE A 345 8.32 -0.18 0.24
C PHE A 345 8.27 -0.43 -1.27
N ALA A 346 7.07 -0.47 -1.88
CA ALA A 346 6.89 -0.86 -3.28
C ALA A 346 7.75 -0.05 -4.25
N PHE A 347 7.87 1.28 -4.03
CA PHE A 347 8.69 2.16 -4.87
C PHE A 347 10.18 1.80 -4.77
N GLY A 348 10.72 1.70 -3.56
CA GLY A 348 12.13 1.39 -3.34
C GLY A 348 12.52 0.00 -3.81
N VAL A 349 11.67 -1.01 -3.52
CA VAL A 349 11.90 -2.40 -3.95
C VAL A 349 11.92 -2.51 -5.47
N SER A 350 10.99 -1.85 -6.16
CA SER A 350 10.96 -1.88 -7.63
C SER A 350 12.19 -1.23 -8.27
N LEU A 351 12.73 -0.17 -7.67
CA LEU A 351 14.01 0.44 -8.08
C LEU A 351 15.18 -0.54 -7.89
N ILE A 352 15.25 -1.24 -6.74
CA ILE A 352 16.30 -2.23 -6.49
C ILE A 352 16.26 -3.33 -7.54
N PHE A 353 15.11 -3.98 -7.71
CA PHE A 353 15.00 -5.10 -8.66
C PHE A 353 15.23 -4.67 -10.12
N GLY A 354 14.63 -3.53 -10.53
CA GLY A 354 14.87 -2.99 -11.86
C GLY A 354 16.33 -2.60 -12.12
N GLY A 355 16.98 -2.01 -11.10
CA GLY A 355 18.40 -1.68 -11.16
C GLY A 355 19.29 -2.92 -11.20
N LEU A 356 19.04 -3.94 -10.34
CA LEU A 356 19.77 -5.22 -10.35
C LEU A 356 19.64 -5.95 -11.69
N ILE A 357 18.43 -6.00 -12.27
CA ILE A 357 18.20 -6.53 -13.61
C ILE A 357 19.01 -5.71 -14.64
N GLY A 358 19.07 -4.39 -14.49
CA GLY A 358 19.86 -3.51 -15.34
C GLY A 358 21.38 -3.75 -15.28
N LEU A 359 21.91 -4.29 -14.18
CA LEU A 359 23.33 -4.66 -14.04
C LEU A 359 23.72 -5.92 -14.82
N ILE A 360 22.76 -6.77 -15.18
CA ILE A 360 23.03 -8.02 -15.92
C ILE A 360 23.53 -7.69 -17.32
N PRO A 361 24.68 -8.22 -17.76
CA PRO A 361 25.24 -7.87 -19.07
C PRO A 361 24.44 -8.48 -20.23
N TRP A 362 23.78 -9.63 -20.01
CA TRP A 362 23.07 -10.38 -21.04
C TRP A 362 21.64 -9.87 -21.23
N GLU A 363 21.38 -9.22 -22.34
CA GLU A 363 20.08 -8.63 -22.67
C GLU A 363 18.91 -9.63 -22.59
N LYS A 364 19.10 -10.82 -23.20
CA LYS A 364 18.06 -11.86 -23.18
C LYS A 364 17.72 -12.28 -21.76
N LEU A 365 18.73 -12.43 -20.89
CA LEU A 365 18.50 -12.81 -19.47
C LEU A 365 17.76 -11.70 -18.72
N ARG A 366 18.06 -10.42 -18.97
CA ARG A 366 17.31 -9.29 -18.39
C ARG A 366 15.83 -9.36 -18.75
N ILE A 367 15.53 -9.58 -20.04
CA ILE A 367 14.15 -9.71 -20.53
C ILE A 367 13.46 -10.89 -19.86
N VAL A 368 14.10 -12.07 -19.87
CA VAL A 368 13.52 -13.28 -19.26
C VAL A 368 13.23 -13.09 -17.79
N LEU A 369 14.19 -12.58 -17.01
CA LEU A 369 14.00 -12.35 -15.58
C LEU A 369 12.88 -11.34 -15.30
N LEU A 370 12.88 -10.19 -15.98
CA LEU A 370 11.85 -9.16 -15.79
C LEU A 370 10.46 -9.72 -16.12
N VAL A 371 10.33 -10.38 -17.26
CA VAL A 371 9.04 -10.92 -17.72
C VAL A 371 8.52 -12.00 -16.79
N THR A 372 9.40 -12.89 -16.33
CA THR A 372 9.05 -13.94 -15.37
C THR A 372 8.58 -13.35 -14.06
N LEU A 373 9.33 -12.40 -13.47
CA LEU A 373 8.94 -11.73 -12.23
C LEU A 373 7.59 -11.03 -12.38
N VAL A 374 7.38 -10.25 -13.44
CA VAL A 374 6.12 -9.53 -13.66
C VAL A 374 4.95 -10.49 -13.87
N SER A 375 5.13 -11.56 -14.63
CA SER A 375 4.08 -12.54 -14.93
C SER A 375 3.64 -13.30 -13.69
N LEU A 376 4.58 -13.84 -12.93
CA LEU A 376 4.28 -14.58 -11.70
C LEU A 376 3.69 -13.67 -10.61
N ALA A 377 4.23 -12.47 -10.45
CA ALA A 377 3.70 -11.52 -9.48
C ALA A 377 2.28 -11.05 -9.85
N ALA A 378 1.99 -10.81 -11.14
CA ALA A 378 0.64 -10.48 -11.58
C ALA A 378 -0.33 -11.66 -11.36
N GLY A 379 0.10 -12.90 -11.63
CA GLY A 379 -0.67 -14.10 -11.30
C GLY A 379 -0.96 -14.21 -9.81
N ARG A 380 0.02 -13.92 -8.94
CA ARG A 380 -0.19 -13.89 -7.48
C ARG A 380 -1.22 -12.84 -7.05
N GLN A 381 -1.21 -11.65 -7.68
CA GLN A 381 -2.21 -10.62 -7.41
C GLN A 381 -3.63 -11.08 -7.81
N TYR A 382 -3.75 -11.79 -8.93
CA TYR A 382 -5.04 -12.39 -9.32
C TYR A 382 -5.51 -13.45 -8.32
N LEU A 383 -4.62 -14.34 -7.83
CA LEU A 383 -4.97 -15.34 -6.81
C LEU A 383 -5.42 -14.65 -5.50
N SER A 384 -4.71 -13.61 -5.08
CA SER A 384 -5.13 -12.83 -3.91
C SER A 384 -6.54 -12.22 -4.09
N ALA A 385 -6.82 -11.65 -5.26
CA ALA A 385 -8.17 -11.12 -5.54
C ALA A 385 -9.25 -12.22 -5.52
N ARG A 386 -8.90 -13.46 -5.92
CA ARG A 386 -9.80 -14.61 -5.81
C ARG A 386 -10.09 -15.00 -4.36
N ASP A 387 -9.07 -14.98 -3.49
CA ASP A 387 -9.25 -15.25 -2.06
C ASP A 387 -10.27 -14.25 -1.46
N TYR A 388 -10.14 -12.96 -1.79
CA TYR A 388 -11.10 -11.94 -1.43
C TYR A 388 -12.49 -12.15 -2.04
N GLN A 389 -12.58 -12.62 -3.29
CA GLN A 389 -13.87 -12.96 -3.90
C GLN A 389 -14.58 -14.09 -3.14
N GLN A 390 -13.86 -15.15 -2.76
CA GLN A 390 -14.42 -16.25 -1.98
C GLN A 390 -14.93 -15.78 -0.62
N ASP A 391 -14.13 -14.98 0.07
CA ASP A 391 -14.52 -14.38 1.36
C ASP A 391 -15.78 -13.51 1.22
N TRP A 392 -15.91 -12.74 0.15
CA TRP A 392 -17.12 -11.95 -0.13
C TRP A 392 -18.36 -12.81 -0.38
N GLU A 393 -18.24 -13.94 -1.08
CA GLU A 393 -19.35 -14.88 -1.28
C GLU A 393 -19.79 -15.46 0.07
N ILE A 394 -18.84 -15.90 0.90
CA ILE A 394 -19.12 -16.42 2.25
C ILE A 394 -19.76 -15.34 3.13
N GLN A 395 -19.28 -14.09 3.07
CA GLN A 395 -19.87 -12.98 3.81
C GLN A 395 -21.32 -12.71 3.41
N LYS A 396 -21.62 -12.72 2.12
CA LYS A 396 -23.01 -12.58 1.63
C LYS A 396 -23.90 -13.71 2.10
N ASP A 397 -23.43 -14.95 2.01
CA ASP A 397 -24.18 -16.14 2.45
C ASP A 397 -24.43 -16.11 3.96
N LEU A 398 -23.45 -15.69 4.77
CA LEU A 398 -23.60 -15.53 6.21
C LEU A 398 -24.77 -14.60 6.54
N PHE A 399 -24.77 -13.39 6.02
CA PHE A 399 -25.80 -12.40 6.32
C PHE A 399 -27.15 -12.77 5.70
N TRP A 400 -27.17 -13.36 4.51
CA TRP A 400 -28.40 -13.88 3.91
C TRP A 400 -29.02 -14.98 4.79
N GLN A 401 -28.25 -15.94 5.27
CA GLN A 401 -28.74 -16.97 6.18
C GLN A 401 -29.24 -16.39 7.52
N MET A 402 -28.57 -15.37 8.05
CA MET A 402 -29.01 -14.69 9.27
C MET A 402 -30.38 -14.05 9.08
N THR A 403 -30.61 -13.35 7.98
CA THR A 403 -31.93 -12.73 7.70
C THR A 403 -33.07 -13.76 7.60
N TRP A 404 -32.76 -14.96 7.11
CA TRP A 404 -33.72 -16.05 7.01
C TRP A 404 -33.99 -16.74 8.34
N ARG A 405 -32.95 -16.98 9.13
CA ARG A 405 -33.04 -17.79 10.36
C ARG A 405 -33.41 -16.96 11.60
N ALA A 406 -33.08 -15.70 11.60
CA ALA A 406 -33.28 -14.76 12.68
C ALA A 406 -33.89 -13.44 12.21
N PRO A 407 -35.03 -13.42 11.48
CA PRO A 407 -35.59 -12.17 10.92
C PRO A 407 -36.09 -11.21 12.00
N GLY A 408 -36.37 -11.67 13.17
CA GLY A 408 -36.90 -10.89 14.31
C GLY A 408 -35.88 -10.56 15.39
N LEU A 409 -34.60 -10.37 15.04
CA LEU A 409 -33.60 -9.88 15.98
C LEU A 409 -34.04 -8.54 16.57
N LYS A 410 -34.04 -8.45 17.89
CA LYS A 410 -34.43 -7.24 18.62
C LYS A 410 -33.23 -6.30 18.78
N PRO A 411 -33.43 -4.97 18.82
CA PRO A 411 -32.38 -4.03 19.21
C PRO A 411 -31.70 -4.42 20.53
N ASN A 412 -30.43 -4.06 20.66
CA ASN A 412 -29.53 -4.42 21.76
C ASN A 412 -29.21 -5.92 21.84
N THR A 413 -29.26 -6.64 20.71
CA THR A 413 -28.86 -8.05 20.64
C THR A 413 -27.37 -8.18 20.37
N LEU A 414 -26.70 -9.01 21.19
CA LEU A 414 -25.35 -9.48 20.98
C LEU A 414 -25.39 -10.83 20.23
N VAL A 415 -24.81 -10.88 19.04
CA VAL A 415 -24.69 -12.10 18.24
C VAL A 415 -23.28 -12.67 18.40
N LEU A 416 -23.21 -13.91 18.87
CA LEU A 416 -21.96 -14.65 18.98
C LEU A 416 -21.93 -15.71 17.87
N LEU A 417 -20.88 -15.66 17.05
CA LEU A 417 -20.63 -16.68 16.04
C LEU A 417 -19.49 -17.59 16.49
N ASN A 418 -19.62 -18.88 16.22
CA ASN A 418 -18.50 -19.79 16.28
C ASN A 418 -17.48 -19.40 15.19
N GLU A 419 -16.26 -19.92 15.29
CA GLU A 419 -15.19 -19.62 14.33
C GLU A 419 -15.72 -19.61 12.90
N GLY A 420 -15.49 -18.49 12.23
CA GLY A 420 -16.04 -18.25 10.92
C GLY A 420 -15.13 -18.69 9.81
N ALA A 421 -15.75 -18.85 8.66
CA ALA A 421 -15.04 -19.07 7.41
C ALA A 421 -14.52 -17.79 6.76
N LEU A 422 -14.59 -16.63 7.44
CA LEU A 422 -14.16 -15.33 6.93
C LEU A 422 -12.71 -15.05 7.32
N ASP A 423 -11.93 -14.60 6.35
CA ASP A 423 -10.51 -14.25 6.51
C ASP A 423 -10.27 -12.75 6.67
N TYR A 424 -11.10 -11.92 6.03
CA TYR A 424 -10.88 -10.46 5.94
C TYR A 424 -11.91 -9.65 6.71
N TYR A 425 -12.00 -9.87 8.02
CA TYR A 425 -12.97 -9.24 8.90
C TYR A 425 -12.36 -8.67 10.18
N ALA A 426 -13.14 -7.88 10.89
CA ALA A 426 -12.97 -7.53 12.29
C ALA A 426 -14.36 -7.46 12.94
N ASP A 427 -14.42 -7.48 14.27
CA ASP A 427 -15.72 -7.45 14.98
C ASP A 427 -16.54 -6.20 14.64
N ASN A 428 -15.88 -5.05 14.50
CA ASN A 428 -16.53 -3.81 14.08
C ASN A 428 -17.06 -3.87 12.65
N SER A 429 -16.39 -4.58 11.73
CA SER A 429 -16.87 -4.75 10.36
C SER A 429 -18.14 -5.58 10.31
N LEU A 430 -18.17 -6.70 11.04
CA LEU A 430 -19.35 -7.58 11.08
C LEU A 430 -20.52 -6.90 11.80
N SER A 431 -20.25 -6.19 12.90
CA SER A 431 -21.26 -5.38 13.60
C SER A 431 -21.84 -4.29 12.71
N SER A 432 -21.02 -3.61 11.91
CA SER A 432 -21.48 -2.58 10.98
C SER A 432 -22.38 -3.16 9.88
N ALA A 433 -22.02 -4.31 9.32
CA ALA A 433 -22.84 -5.01 8.33
C ALA A 433 -24.17 -5.46 8.94
N LEU A 434 -24.15 -5.97 10.17
CA LEU A 434 -25.35 -6.40 10.90
C LEU A 434 -26.32 -5.21 11.12
N ASN A 435 -25.80 -4.07 11.59
CA ASN A 435 -26.60 -2.85 11.77
C ASN A 435 -27.14 -2.30 10.45
N TRP A 436 -26.38 -2.42 9.36
CA TRP A 436 -26.89 -2.01 8.05
C TRP A 436 -28.11 -2.81 7.60
N ILE A 437 -28.16 -4.09 7.98
CA ILE A 437 -29.24 -5.00 7.57
C ILE A 437 -30.45 -4.89 8.51
N TYR A 438 -30.23 -4.90 9.82
CA TYR A 438 -31.32 -4.99 10.82
C TYR A 438 -31.77 -3.63 11.38
N ALA A 439 -30.98 -2.58 11.24
CA ALA A 439 -31.31 -1.21 11.63
C ALA A 439 -31.06 -0.20 10.49
N PRO A 440 -31.63 -0.40 9.29
CA PRO A 440 -31.36 0.47 8.14
C PRO A 440 -31.82 1.90 8.35
N ASP A 441 -32.80 2.13 9.20
CA ASP A 441 -33.40 3.44 9.50
C ASP A 441 -32.79 4.12 10.73
N ASN A 442 -31.78 3.52 11.35
CA ASN A 442 -31.07 4.13 12.48
C ASN A 442 -30.04 5.16 11.97
N HIS A 443 -30.36 6.44 12.07
CA HIS A 443 -29.50 7.55 11.69
C HIS A 443 -28.71 8.16 12.86
N THR A 444 -28.49 7.39 13.92
CA THR A 444 -27.70 7.78 15.09
C THR A 444 -26.31 7.15 15.05
N ASP A 445 -25.42 7.61 15.90
CA ASP A 445 -24.08 7.04 16.10
C ASP A 445 -24.08 5.81 17.06
N GLN A 446 -25.24 5.38 17.53
CA GLN A 446 -25.39 4.23 18.40
C GLN A 446 -25.60 2.95 17.59
N ILE A 447 -24.91 1.88 18.00
CA ILE A 447 -25.01 0.55 17.41
C ILE A 447 -26.07 -0.25 18.16
N GLU A 448 -27.08 -0.74 17.46
CA GLU A 448 -28.15 -1.56 18.06
C GLU A 448 -27.79 -3.04 18.11
N TYR A 449 -26.89 -3.49 17.25
CA TYR A 449 -26.50 -4.90 17.14
C TYR A 449 -24.99 -5.03 17.17
N VAL A 450 -24.49 -5.97 17.94
CA VAL A 450 -23.06 -6.30 18.00
C VAL A 450 -22.87 -7.75 17.58
N LEU A 451 -21.90 -8.02 16.74
CA LEU A 451 -21.51 -9.35 16.31
C LEU A 451 -20.02 -9.54 16.48
N PHE A 452 -19.58 -10.62 17.11
CA PHE A 452 -18.18 -10.98 17.16
C PHE A 452 -17.94 -12.48 17.30
N TYR A 453 -16.71 -12.91 17.06
CA TYR A 453 -16.23 -14.27 17.27
C TYR A 453 -15.60 -14.40 18.67
N PRO A 454 -16.17 -15.18 19.60
CA PRO A 454 -15.64 -15.35 20.95
C PRO A 454 -14.21 -15.87 20.96
N THR A 455 -13.90 -16.86 20.11
CA THR A 455 -12.55 -17.45 20.00
C THR A 455 -11.50 -16.44 19.58
N THR A 456 -11.81 -15.58 18.63
CA THR A 456 -10.89 -14.51 18.18
C THR A 456 -10.69 -13.44 19.25
N ARG A 457 -11.76 -13.06 19.95
CA ARG A 457 -11.73 -12.05 21.03
C ARG A 457 -11.03 -12.55 22.27
N LEU A 458 -11.42 -13.74 22.72
CA LEU A 458 -10.96 -14.28 23.98
C LEU A 458 -9.63 -15.04 23.84
N LYS A 459 -9.29 -15.49 22.64
CA LYS A 459 -8.04 -16.20 22.35
C LYS A 459 -7.77 -17.29 23.42
N ASN A 460 -6.62 -17.21 24.08
CA ASN A 460 -6.21 -18.16 25.11
C ASN A 460 -7.00 -18.01 26.43
N ALA A 461 -7.78 -16.95 26.59
CA ALA A 461 -8.57 -16.73 27.80
C ALA A 461 -9.91 -17.51 27.83
N LEU A 462 -10.33 -18.13 26.71
CA LEU A 462 -11.53 -18.97 26.67
C LEU A 462 -11.55 -20.08 27.75
N PRO A 463 -10.46 -20.82 27.99
CA PRO A 463 -10.40 -21.81 29.09
C PRO A 463 -10.50 -21.18 30.48
N GLU A 464 -10.04 -19.93 30.63
CA GLU A 464 -10.02 -19.21 31.90
C GLU A 464 -11.43 -18.70 32.31
N LEU A 465 -12.34 -18.49 31.35
CA LEU A 465 -13.73 -18.11 31.63
C LEU A 465 -14.44 -19.14 32.54
N SER A 466 -14.12 -20.42 32.39
CA SER A 466 -14.68 -21.48 33.21
C SER A 466 -14.18 -21.48 34.67
N THR A 467 -13.04 -20.83 34.91
CA THR A 467 -12.41 -20.72 36.23
C THR A 467 -12.72 -19.44 36.97
N GLY A 468 -13.45 -18.50 36.35
CA GLY A 468 -13.80 -17.21 36.93
C GLY A 468 -12.64 -16.23 37.09
N ILE A 469 -11.54 -16.46 36.41
CA ILE A 469 -10.36 -15.54 36.41
C ILE A 469 -10.67 -14.32 35.58
N PRO A 470 -10.36 -13.09 36.06
CA PRO A 470 -10.57 -11.86 35.27
C PRO A 470 -9.72 -11.87 33.99
N ILE A 471 -10.37 -11.63 32.86
CA ILE A 471 -9.68 -11.54 31.54
C ILE A 471 -9.22 -10.10 31.33
N TYR A 472 -7.91 -9.90 31.24
CA TYR A 472 -7.35 -8.63 30.83
C TYR A 472 -7.22 -8.58 29.29
N TYR A 473 -7.90 -7.61 28.68
CA TYR A 473 -7.77 -7.35 27.26
C TYR A 473 -6.49 -6.57 26.99
N ASP A 474 -5.55 -7.15 26.29
CA ASP A 474 -4.46 -6.42 25.66
C ASP A 474 -4.87 -6.01 24.23
N TYR A 475 -5.43 -4.82 24.12
CA TYR A 475 -5.86 -4.27 22.83
C TYR A 475 -4.70 -4.02 21.84
N LEU A 476 -3.46 -4.09 22.33
CA LEU A 476 -2.25 -3.81 21.55
C LEU A 476 -1.56 -5.08 21.02
N ALA A 477 -2.02 -6.25 21.42
CA ALA A 477 -1.44 -7.55 21.02
C ALA A 477 -2.17 -8.26 19.88
N GLY A 478 -3.06 -7.56 19.17
CA GLY A 478 -3.83 -8.07 18.03
C GLY A 478 -3.25 -7.67 16.67
#